data_3e1fb46e15f0d9bc32d33f9d6296def5
#
_entry.id   3e1fb46e15f0d9bc32d33f9d6296def5
#
_cell.length_a   1.000
_cell.length_b   1.000
_cell.length_c   1.000
_cell.angle_alpha   90.00
_cell.angle_beta   90.00
_cell.angle_gamma   90.00
#
_symmetry.space_group_name_H-M   'P 1'
#
loop_
_entity.id
_entity.type
_entity.pdbx_description
1 polymer ?
#
loop_
_entity_poly.entity_id
_entity_poly.type
_entity_poly.pdbx_seq_one_letter_code
_entity_poly.pdbx_strand_id
1 'polypeptide(L)'
;MTTRIDITLEGLQNLRARVDRRQLAAEDWAVVGALVSALIARTEARQDRLRTKAAQQAAQEGVEQTASGEADGIGTSPDAQDTADAEEPSEPANPGESIPTDSTKPEPPKGHGRNGADAFVNAPKHVHSLDAGVVGAFCAACGVGRVSPYRDQVIIRVVGQAIFAAQRHHFEQGRCRLCGAIITAEGRELVVQGGIGTSYVTYDWSACAMLIVMHYFAGEPFKRLEALHQGWGVPMPDANQWRVVDECDDLLAPLYRALERHAIQNAKTLGFDDTGSMIIDTKRQIQQELRALELLGESTRHVRTGINATGIYIQTAEAKVVLFFTGRHHAGEIVDQLLNHRRASANKLVTITDAASKNFDHHHTDELEQAVCNAHCYLKFRAVKDQFPAEYAVAGEVYKEVFDNDDQAKALGLDPHERMRYHREHSKPQMLRLFQMCKDKTDGKLVEPNSPLWEPVSFVINQWHRLTRFYEVPGVPLDSNLVEQALIIPVRYLAGSFAYKTQNGADVGDRHMSLIATANANGVEPVAYLTECLQNHEDLAKRPDHYLPWVYRDWPPAQAISPSSPGPPPAPRAHHPLRPGTHRAYRPDQPPGAGEPQPMVGLAPDG
;
A
#
# COMPACT_ATOMS: atom_id res chain seq x y z
N MET A 1 -34.90 14.69 34.00
CA MET A 1 -33.93 15.51 34.73
C MET A 1 -32.55 14.89 34.54
N THR A 2 -31.79 15.39 33.62
CA THR A 2 -30.41 14.92 33.36
C THR A 2 -29.50 15.66 34.34
N THR A 3 -29.06 14.96 35.35
CA THR A 3 -28.10 15.50 36.33
C THR A 3 -26.77 15.76 35.61
N ARG A 4 -26.44 17.01 35.40
CA ARG A 4 -25.15 17.43 34.83
C ARG A 4 -24.11 17.18 35.92
N ILE A 5 -23.26 16.18 35.73
CA ILE A 5 -22.15 15.92 36.63
C ILE A 5 -20.97 16.74 36.11
N ASP A 6 -20.67 17.87 36.78
CA ASP A 6 -19.44 18.65 36.53
C ASP A 6 -18.27 17.95 37.22
N ILE A 7 -17.54 17.13 36.44
CA ILE A 7 -16.31 16.49 36.90
C ILE A 7 -15.13 17.26 36.33
N THR A 8 -14.26 17.76 37.21
CA THR A 8 -12.99 18.36 36.79
C THR A 8 -12.02 17.30 36.27
N LEU A 9 -11.05 17.71 35.47
CA LEU A 9 -9.99 16.82 34.95
C LEU A 9 -9.24 16.12 36.07
N GLU A 10 -8.98 16.84 37.18
CA GLU A 10 -8.35 16.31 38.39
C GLU A 10 -9.23 15.23 39.05
N GLY A 11 -10.55 15.46 39.13
CA GLY A 11 -11.52 14.46 39.62
C GLY A 11 -11.51 13.17 38.78
N LEU A 12 -11.40 13.28 37.44
CA LEU A 12 -11.28 12.13 36.55
C LEU A 12 -9.94 11.40 36.72
N GLN A 13 -8.84 12.11 36.93
CA GLN A 13 -7.53 11.51 37.18
C GLN A 13 -7.48 10.77 38.51
N ASN A 14 -8.09 11.34 39.56
CA ASN A 14 -8.22 10.70 40.86
C ASN A 14 -9.13 9.47 40.82
N LEU A 15 -10.23 9.53 40.06
CA LEU A 15 -11.10 8.37 39.84
C LEU A 15 -10.35 7.25 39.11
N ARG A 16 -9.60 7.58 38.07
CA ARG A 16 -8.78 6.61 37.35
C ARG A 16 -7.74 5.95 38.25
N ALA A 17 -7.03 6.72 39.08
CA ALA A 17 -6.05 6.17 40.03
C ALA A 17 -6.69 5.22 41.07
N ARG A 18 -7.96 5.45 41.47
CA ARG A 18 -8.71 4.52 42.33
C ARG A 18 -9.18 3.28 41.62
N VAL A 19 -9.57 3.38 40.34
CA VAL A 19 -9.87 2.24 39.49
C VAL A 19 -8.65 1.32 39.35
N ASP A 20 -7.48 1.91 39.04
CA ASP A 20 -6.23 1.17 38.85
C ASP A 20 -5.79 0.44 40.12
N ARG A 21 -6.07 1.02 41.32
CA ARG A 21 -5.78 0.40 42.62
C ARG A 21 -6.88 -0.54 43.12
N ARG A 22 -7.98 -0.71 42.36
CA ARG A 22 -9.18 -1.48 42.76
C ARG A 22 -9.83 -0.97 44.07
N GLN A 23 -9.74 0.33 44.33
CA GLN A 23 -10.22 1.00 45.56
C GLN A 23 -11.40 1.94 45.24
N LEU A 24 -12.43 1.42 44.56
CA LEU A 24 -13.63 2.20 44.25
C LEU A 24 -14.59 2.21 45.44
N ALA A 25 -15.00 3.39 45.87
CA ALA A 25 -16.08 3.57 46.80
C ALA A 25 -17.46 3.47 46.12
N ALA A 26 -18.53 3.29 46.88
CA ALA A 26 -19.88 3.21 46.34
C ALA A 26 -20.27 4.46 45.51
N GLU A 27 -19.78 5.62 45.88
CA GLU A 27 -19.98 6.91 45.20
C GLU A 27 -19.29 6.98 43.83
N ASP A 28 -18.15 6.32 43.69
CA ASP A 28 -17.40 6.26 42.42
C ASP A 28 -18.15 5.49 41.33
N TRP A 29 -18.94 4.49 41.72
CA TRP A 29 -19.76 3.71 40.76
C TRP A 29 -20.88 4.54 40.12
N ALA A 30 -21.45 5.47 40.86
CA ALA A 30 -22.45 6.41 40.33
C ALA A 30 -21.82 7.30 39.24
N VAL A 31 -20.59 7.77 39.48
CA VAL A 31 -19.83 8.60 38.52
C VAL A 31 -19.45 7.77 37.28
N VAL A 32 -18.94 6.57 37.47
CA VAL A 32 -18.61 5.64 36.35
C VAL A 32 -19.88 5.34 35.53
N GLY A 33 -21.00 5.04 36.17
CA GLY A 33 -22.27 4.80 35.50
C GLY A 33 -22.73 5.99 34.67
N ALA A 34 -22.62 7.19 35.19
CA ALA A 34 -22.98 8.41 34.44
C ALA A 34 -22.05 8.69 33.27
N LEU A 35 -20.73 8.44 33.42
CA LEU A 35 -19.76 8.55 32.30
C LEU A 35 -20.02 7.54 31.19
N VAL A 36 -20.31 6.29 31.54
CA VAL A 36 -20.68 5.25 30.58
C VAL A 36 -21.96 5.62 29.85
N SER A 37 -22.98 6.09 30.57
CA SER A 37 -24.25 6.55 29.96
C SER A 37 -24.05 7.74 29.02
N ALA A 38 -23.20 8.70 29.38
CA ALA A 38 -22.87 9.84 28.52
C ALA A 38 -22.10 9.41 27.25
N LEU A 39 -21.19 8.42 27.37
CA LEU A 39 -20.46 7.84 26.24
C LEU A 39 -21.42 7.10 25.30
N ILE A 40 -22.37 6.31 25.82
CA ILE A 40 -23.38 5.60 25.04
C ILE A 40 -24.21 6.63 24.26
N ALA A 41 -24.77 7.64 24.94
CA ALA A 41 -25.60 8.67 24.29
C ALA A 41 -24.82 9.44 23.19
N ARG A 42 -23.53 9.72 23.41
CA ARG A 42 -22.68 10.35 22.40
C ARG A 42 -22.42 9.45 21.19
N THR A 43 -22.27 8.14 21.42
CA THR A 43 -22.08 7.15 20.36
C THR A 43 -23.35 6.98 19.54
N GLU A 44 -24.52 6.93 20.19
CA GLU A 44 -25.84 6.87 19.54
C GLU A 44 -26.09 8.12 18.69
N ALA A 45 -25.84 9.31 19.23
CA ALA A 45 -25.98 10.56 18.49
C ALA A 45 -25.03 10.64 17.27
N ARG A 46 -23.82 10.06 17.38
CA ARG A 46 -22.89 9.95 16.24
C ARG A 46 -23.42 8.97 15.17
N GLN A 47 -23.95 7.83 15.58
CA GLN A 47 -24.55 6.86 14.65
C GLN A 47 -25.75 7.43 13.92
N ASP A 48 -26.60 8.20 14.62
CA ASP A 48 -27.76 8.84 14.00
C ASP A 48 -27.37 9.92 12.99
N ARG A 49 -26.31 10.70 13.29
CA ARG A 49 -25.75 11.66 12.31
C ARG A 49 -25.19 10.95 11.05
N LEU A 50 -24.52 9.81 11.22
CA LEU A 50 -24.02 9.02 10.10
C LEU A 50 -25.16 8.43 9.28
N ARG A 51 -26.23 7.92 9.92
CA ARG A 51 -27.43 7.44 9.23
C ARG A 51 -28.14 8.56 8.47
N THR A 52 -28.24 9.75 9.06
CA THR A 52 -28.83 10.92 8.40
C THR A 52 -28.03 11.37 7.19
N LYS A 53 -26.67 11.39 7.30
CA LYS A 53 -25.79 11.70 6.16
C LYS A 53 -25.93 10.64 5.05
N ALA A 54 -25.96 9.35 5.39
CA ALA A 54 -26.15 8.28 4.42
C ALA A 54 -27.53 8.34 3.73
N ALA A 55 -28.57 8.69 4.47
CA ALA A 55 -29.91 8.90 3.90
C ALA A 55 -29.98 10.13 2.97
N GLN A 56 -29.26 11.21 3.32
CA GLN A 56 -29.14 12.39 2.46
C GLN A 56 -28.36 12.11 1.17
N GLN A 57 -27.28 11.32 1.24
CA GLN A 57 -26.54 10.89 0.07
C GLN A 57 -27.39 10.00 -0.84
N ALA A 58 -28.09 9.02 -0.27
CA ALA A 58 -29.00 8.16 -1.04
C ALA A 58 -30.15 8.95 -1.69
N ALA A 59 -30.65 9.99 -1.03
CA ALA A 59 -31.67 10.87 -1.60
C ALA A 59 -31.12 11.76 -2.74
N GLN A 60 -29.86 12.18 -2.66
CA GLN A 60 -29.19 12.91 -3.75
C GLN A 60 -28.92 12.01 -4.96
N GLU A 61 -28.47 10.79 -4.76
CA GLU A 61 -28.30 9.78 -5.83
C GLU A 61 -29.63 9.36 -6.47
N GLY A 62 -30.72 9.35 -5.70
CA GLY A 62 -32.07 9.07 -6.21
C GLY A 62 -32.66 10.22 -7.05
N VAL A 63 -32.24 11.46 -6.82
CA VAL A 63 -32.71 12.64 -7.58
C VAL A 63 -31.98 12.75 -8.93
N GLU A 64 -30.73 12.29 -9.03
CA GLU A 64 -30.00 12.25 -10.32
C GLU A 64 -30.56 11.21 -11.30
N GLN A 65 -31.25 10.19 -10.82
CA GLN A 65 -31.90 9.17 -11.69
C GLN A 65 -33.28 9.59 -12.20
N THR A 66 -33.89 10.64 -11.68
CA THR A 66 -35.21 11.13 -12.10
C THR A 66 -35.23 12.45 -12.84
N ALA A 67 -34.08 13.09 -13.05
CA ALA A 67 -33.96 14.38 -13.74
C ALA A 67 -33.60 14.23 -15.23
N SER A 68 -34.34 13.37 -15.97
CA SER A 68 -34.41 13.47 -17.43
C SER A 68 -35.87 13.68 -17.81
N GLY A 69 -36.37 14.89 -17.64
CA GLY A 69 -37.74 15.26 -17.99
C GLY A 69 -38.07 16.69 -17.54
N GLU A 70 -37.99 17.58 -18.52
CA GLU A 70 -38.72 18.84 -18.65
C GLU A 70 -38.41 20.04 -17.70
N ALA A 71 -38.16 21.14 -18.40
CA ALA A 71 -37.94 22.50 -17.93
C ALA A 71 -39.24 23.17 -17.42
N ASP A 72 -39.09 24.10 -16.52
CA ASP A 72 -39.50 25.52 -16.54
C ASP A 72 -39.78 26.06 -15.13
N GLY A 73 -39.26 27.28 -14.89
CA GLY A 73 -39.99 28.28 -14.10
C GLY A 73 -39.45 28.68 -12.73
N ILE A 74 -38.64 29.75 -12.74
CA ILE A 74 -38.68 30.97 -11.90
C ILE A 74 -38.83 30.90 -10.37
N GLY A 75 -37.90 31.54 -9.66
CA GLY A 75 -38.26 32.39 -8.54
C GLY A 75 -37.46 32.38 -7.24
N THR A 76 -36.61 33.36 -7.08
CA THR A 76 -36.29 34.17 -5.86
C THR A 76 -35.71 33.53 -4.60
N SER A 77 -34.53 34.06 -4.27
CA SER A 77 -33.94 34.15 -2.89
C SER A 77 -34.85 34.88 -1.89
N PRO A 78 -34.60 34.88 -0.56
CA PRO A 78 -33.45 35.57 0.02
C PRO A 78 -32.83 34.99 1.34
N ASP A 79 -31.56 35.40 1.55
CA ASP A 79 -30.90 35.83 2.79
C ASP A 79 -31.04 35.10 4.14
N ALA A 80 -29.91 34.76 4.74
CA ALA A 80 -29.29 35.42 5.89
C ALA A 80 -28.17 34.58 6.52
N GLN A 81 -26.98 35.15 6.59
CA GLN A 81 -26.03 35.33 7.70
C GLN A 81 -26.11 34.37 8.90
N ASP A 82 -25.06 33.76 9.43
CA ASP A 82 -23.89 34.34 10.06
C ASP A 82 -22.95 33.27 10.65
N THR A 83 -21.66 33.54 10.52
CA THR A 83 -20.51 33.31 11.41
C THR A 83 -20.19 31.95 12.03
N ALA A 84 -18.94 31.63 11.91
CA ALA A 84 -17.87 31.32 12.87
C ALA A 84 -17.08 30.04 12.59
N ASP A 85 -15.84 30.27 12.29
CA ASP A 85 -14.59 29.49 12.41
C ASP A 85 -14.66 28.12 13.10
N ALA A 86 -14.32 27.10 12.33
CA ALA A 86 -13.58 25.94 12.82
C ALA A 86 -12.81 25.35 11.62
N GLU A 87 -11.48 25.39 11.70
CA GLU A 87 -10.59 24.70 10.78
C GLU A 87 -10.93 23.19 10.73
N GLU A 88 -11.55 22.76 9.64
CA GLU A 88 -11.61 21.34 9.29
C GLU A 88 -10.31 20.95 8.59
N PRO A 89 -9.75 19.76 8.89
CA PRO A 89 -8.61 19.24 8.17
C PRO A 89 -9.06 18.92 6.74
N SER A 90 -8.33 19.45 5.77
CA SER A 90 -8.49 19.20 4.34
C SER A 90 -8.60 17.71 4.05
N GLU A 91 -9.71 17.28 3.47
CA GLU A 91 -9.87 15.95 2.89
C GLU A 91 -8.78 15.69 1.85
N PRO A 92 -8.18 14.49 1.81
CA PRO A 92 -7.25 14.13 0.76
C PRO A 92 -8.01 14.14 -0.58
N ALA A 93 -7.51 14.92 -1.53
CA ALA A 93 -8.03 14.97 -2.88
C ALA A 93 -8.15 13.55 -3.47
N ASN A 94 -9.31 13.22 -3.97
CA ASN A 94 -9.61 11.95 -4.63
C ASN A 94 -8.72 11.83 -5.90
N PRO A 95 -7.77 10.89 -5.99
CA PRO A 95 -6.81 10.83 -7.09
C PRO A 95 -7.39 10.25 -8.41
N GLY A 96 -8.70 10.17 -8.54
CA GLY A 96 -9.37 9.54 -9.67
C GLY A 96 -9.98 10.46 -10.72
N GLU A 97 -9.97 11.78 -10.52
CA GLU A 97 -10.50 12.70 -11.53
C GLU A 97 -9.39 13.16 -12.48
N SER A 98 -9.27 12.44 -13.59
CA SER A 98 -8.52 12.87 -14.76
C SER A 98 -9.05 14.21 -15.28
N ILE A 99 -8.12 15.08 -15.74
CA ILE A 99 -8.41 16.34 -16.44
C ILE A 99 -9.36 16.04 -17.60
N PRO A 100 -10.49 16.75 -17.77
CA PRO A 100 -11.40 16.50 -18.88
C PRO A 100 -10.71 16.81 -20.21
N THR A 101 -10.43 15.79 -20.99
CA THR A 101 -10.06 15.93 -22.39
C THR A 101 -11.35 16.01 -23.21
N ASP A 102 -11.83 17.21 -23.50
CA ASP A 102 -12.92 17.43 -24.46
C ASP A 102 -12.32 17.90 -25.78
N SER A 103 -12.21 17.02 -26.74
CA SER A 103 -11.97 17.38 -28.12
C SER A 103 -12.70 16.41 -29.06
N THR A 104 -13.53 17.00 -29.91
CA THR A 104 -14.09 16.47 -31.16
C THR A 104 -14.79 15.11 -31.05
N LYS A 105 -16.15 15.14 -31.14
CA LYS A 105 -17.09 14.03 -31.10
C LYS A 105 -16.51 12.83 -30.39
N PRO A 106 -16.94 12.58 -29.15
CA PRO A 106 -16.40 11.41 -28.46
C PRO A 106 -16.67 10.20 -29.33
N GLU A 107 -15.62 9.49 -29.75
CA GLU A 107 -15.80 8.03 -29.92
C GLU A 107 -16.55 7.61 -28.67
N PRO A 108 -17.67 6.88 -28.80
CA PRO A 108 -18.40 6.40 -27.63
C PRO A 108 -17.35 5.79 -26.71
N PRO A 109 -17.34 6.14 -25.39
CA PRO A 109 -16.35 5.60 -24.47
C PRO A 109 -16.30 4.12 -24.76
N LYS A 110 -15.09 3.58 -25.00
CA LYS A 110 -14.90 2.14 -25.21
C LYS A 110 -15.61 1.51 -24.03
N GLY A 111 -16.88 1.10 -24.25
CA GLY A 111 -17.72 0.59 -23.20
C GLY A 111 -16.88 -0.43 -22.48
N HIS A 112 -16.86 -0.45 -21.15
CA HIS A 112 -16.20 -1.50 -20.37
C HIS A 112 -16.68 -2.82 -20.95
N GLY A 113 -15.96 -3.30 -21.99
CA GLY A 113 -16.33 -4.48 -22.74
C GLY A 113 -16.42 -5.60 -21.71
N ARG A 114 -17.54 -6.33 -21.71
CA ARG A 114 -17.65 -7.53 -20.87
C ARG A 114 -16.45 -8.39 -21.18
N ASN A 115 -15.65 -8.69 -20.15
CA ASN A 115 -14.53 -9.61 -20.30
C ASN A 115 -15.05 -10.88 -20.96
N GLY A 116 -14.52 -11.24 -22.11
CA GLY A 116 -14.84 -12.49 -22.79
C GLY A 116 -14.35 -13.69 -21.97
N ALA A 117 -14.75 -14.90 -22.36
CA ALA A 117 -14.31 -16.12 -21.70
C ALA A 117 -12.77 -16.25 -21.63
N ASP A 118 -12.08 -15.73 -22.63
CA ASP A 118 -10.62 -15.77 -22.74
C ASP A 118 -9.90 -14.91 -21.67
N ALA A 119 -10.61 -14.00 -21.01
CA ALA A 119 -10.07 -13.23 -19.87
C ALA A 119 -9.88 -14.09 -18.60
N PHE A 120 -10.52 -15.26 -18.54
CA PHE A 120 -10.48 -16.17 -17.38
C PHE A 120 -9.47 -17.30 -17.60
N VAL A 121 -8.21 -16.93 -17.83
CA VAL A 121 -7.12 -17.84 -18.24
C VAL A 121 -6.88 -19.01 -17.29
N ASN A 122 -7.14 -18.86 -16.01
CA ASN A 122 -6.93 -19.89 -14.97
C ASN A 122 -8.21 -20.66 -14.61
N ALA A 123 -9.35 -20.39 -15.28
CA ALA A 123 -10.58 -21.11 -15.00
C ALA A 123 -10.48 -22.56 -15.51
N PRO A 124 -10.73 -23.60 -14.66
CA PRO A 124 -10.73 -24.98 -15.10
C PRO A 124 -11.79 -25.20 -16.16
N LYS A 125 -11.41 -25.90 -17.25
CA LYS A 125 -12.31 -26.21 -18.37
C LYS A 125 -13.12 -27.46 -18.06
N HIS A 126 -14.43 -27.30 -17.93
CA HIS A 126 -15.39 -28.41 -17.86
C HIS A 126 -16.07 -28.57 -19.21
N VAL A 127 -15.93 -29.75 -19.84
CA VAL A 127 -16.52 -30.04 -21.12
C VAL A 127 -17.81 -30.84 -20.94
N HIS A 128 -18.92 -30.28 -21.41
CA HIS A 128 -20.22 -30.97 -21.49
C HIS A 128 -20.42 -31.38 -22.94
N SER A 129 -20.32 -32.66 -23.21
CA SER A 129 -20.44 -33.21 -24.57
C SER A 129 -21.91 -33.48 -24.94
N LEU A 130 -22.25 -33.35 -26.19
CA LEU A 130 -23.54 -33.84 -26.71
C LEU A 130 -23.59 -35.37 -26.57
N ASP A 131 -24.80 -35.90 -26.40
CA ASP A 131 -24.99 -37.35 -26.35
C ASP A 131 -24.50 -38.01 -27.65
N ALA A 132 -24.04 -39.27 -27.51
CA ALA A 132 -23.50 -40.03 -28.65
C ALA A 132 -24.59 -40.20 -29.72
N GLY A 133 -24.27 -39.80 -30.96
CA GLY A 133 -25.18 -39.92 -32.08
C GLY A 133 -26.03 -38.67 -32.41
N VAL A 134 -25.99 -37.61 -31.58
CA VAL A 134 -26.69 -36.35 -31.90
C VAL A 134 -26.08 -35.70 -33.15
N VAL A 135 -24.78 -35.65 -33.25
CA VAL A 135 -24.07 -35.18 -34.47
C VAL A 135 -24.25 -36.23 -35.56
N GLY A 136 -24.75 -35.82 -36.72
CA GLY A 136 -25.08 -36.68 -37.85
C GLY A 136 -26.54 -37.18 -37.87
N ALA A 137 -27.27 -37.09 -36.74
CA ALA A 137 -28.70 -37.42 -36.69
C ALA A 137 -29.58 -36.37 -37.44
N PHE A 138 -30.81 -36.73 -37.74
CA PHE A 138 -31.78 -35.76 -38.22
C PHE A 138 -32.12 -34.73 -37.16
N CYS A 139 -32.25 -33.48 -37.56
CA CYS A 139 -32.57 -32.38 -36.62
C CYS A 139 -33.97 -32.58 -36.04
N ALA A 140 -34.07 -32.64 -34.69
CA ALA A 140 -35.33 -32.82 -34.00
C ALA A 140 -36.28 -31.64 -34.20
N ALA A 141 -35.79 -30.44 -34.51
CA ALA A 141 -36.62 -29.24 -34.69
C ALA A 141 -37.27 -29.15 -36.08
N CYS A 142 -36.61 -29.59 -37.15
CA CYS A 142 -37.16 -29.52 -38.53
C CYS A 142 -37.41 -30.88 -39.17
N GLY A 143 -36.93 -31.98 -38.62
CA GLY A 143 -37.09 -33.34 -39.10
C GLY A 143 -36.37 -33.69 -40.42
N VAL A 144 -35.75 -32.73 -41.12
CA VAL A 144 -35.23 -32.88 -42.47
C VAL A 144 -33.69 -32.75 -42.52
N GLY A 145 -33.12 -31.73 -41.89
CA GLY A 145 -31.67 -31.48 -41.87
C GLY A 145 -30.94 -32.43 -40.94
N ARG A 146 -29.60 -32.55 -41.13
CA ARG A 146 -28.75 -33.30 -40.22
C ARG A 146 -27.98 -32.33 -39.29
N VAL A 147 -27.80 -32.71 -38.04
CA VAL A 147 -27.03 -31.96 -37.05
C VAL A 147 -25.53 -32.05 -37.42
N SER A 148 -24.90 -30.93 -37.56
CA SER A 148 -23.45 -30.80 -37.76
C SER A 148 -22.79 -30.15 -36.56
N PRO A 149 -21.48 -30.36 -36.33
CA PRO A 149 -20.74 -29.64 -35.29
C PRO A 149 -20.87 -28.13 -35.47
N TYR A 150 -21.02 -27.41 -34.34
CA TYR A 150 -21.03 -25.95 -34.31
C TYR A 150 -20.08 -25.47 -33.24
N ARG A 151 -19.83 -24.16 -33.17
CA ARG A 151 -18.98 -23.55 -32.13
C ARG A 151 -19.53 -23.83 -30.74
N ASP A 152 -18.64 -24.08 -29.79
CA ASP A 152 -19.01 -24.26 -28.38
C ASP A 152 -19.58 -22.97 -27.81
N GLN A 153 -20.60 -23.10 -26.97
CA GLN A 153 -21.04 -22.03 -26.09
C GLN A 153 -20.20 -22.11 -24.82
N VAL A 154 -19.48 -21.03 -24.48
CA VAL A 154 -18.69 -20.95 -23.24
C VAL A 154 -19.45 -20.10 -22.23
N ILE A 155 -19.63 -20.64 -21.02
CA ILE A 155 -20.25 -19.95 -19.90
C ILE A 155 -19.22 -19.91 -18.78
N ILE A 156 -18.91 -18.72 -18.26
CA ILE A 156 -18.04 -18.54 -17.11
C ILE A 156 -18.90 -18.48 -15.85
N ARG A 157 -18.61 -19.35 -14.88
CA ARG A 157 -19.24 -19.36 -13.56
C ARG A 157 -18.21 -18.99 -12.52
N VAL A 158 -18.33 -17.81 -11.93
CA VAL A 158 -17.48 -17.38 -10.82
C VAL A 158 -18.05 -17.93 -9.51
N VAL A 159 -17.19 -18.56 -8.71
CA VAL A 159 -17.55 -19.18 -7.43
C VAL A 159 -16.70 -18.55 -6.33
N GLY A 160 -17.33 -18.12 -5.22
CA GLY A 160 -16.63 -17.64 -4.04
C GLY A 160 -15.94 -18.79 -3.31
N GLN A 161 -14.72 -18.55 -2.86
CA GLN A 161 -13.90 -19.50 -2.08
C GLN A 161 -13.31 -18.78 -0.88
N ALA A 162 -13.01 -19.54 0.19
CA ALA A 162 -12.19 -19.04 1.28
C ALA A 162 -10.77 -18.74 0.78
N ILE A 163 -10.18 -17.64 1.24
CA ILE A 163 -8.83 -17.22 0.85
C ILE A 163 -7.80 -18.23 1.36
N PHE A 164 -8.02 -18.79 2.56
CA PHE A 164 -7.18 -19.81 3.17
C PHE A 164 -7.95 -21.11 3.33
N ALA A 165 -7.27 -22.23 3.09
CA ALA A 165 -7.78 -23.58 3.34
C ALA A 165 -6.78 -24.31 4.24
N ALA A 166 -7.28 -25.01 5.27
CA ALA A 166 -6.44 -25.82 6.15
C ALA A 166 -6.49 -27.29 5.75
N GLN A 167 -5.32 -27.92 5.73
CA GLN A 167 -5.18 -29.36 5.57
C GLN A 167 -4.80 -29.97 6.90
N ARG A 168 -5.39 -31.12 7.23
CA ARG A 168 -5.13 -31.83 8.48
C ARG A 168 -4.34 -33.12 8.18
N HIS A 169 -3.07 -33.12 8.55
CA HIS A 169 -2.19 -34.29 8.38
C HIS A 169 -2.18 -35.13 9.65
N HIS A 170 -2.52 -36.42 9.54
CA HIS A 170 -2.49 -37.40 10.61
C HIS A 170 -1.29 -38.30 10.43
N PHE A 171 -0.35 -38.26 11.37
CA PHE A 171 0.81 -39.16 11.41
C PHE A 171 0.58 -40.23 12.47
N GLU A 172 0.44 -41.48 12.06
CA GLU A 172 0.31 -42.62 12.96
C GLU A 172 1.55 -42.77 13.83
N GLN A 173 1.37 -43.09 15.09
CA GLN A 173 2.43 -43.30 16.03
C GLN A 173 2.31 -44.66 16.69
N GLY A 174 3.43 -45.38 16.74
CA GLY A 174 3.58 -46.62 17.54
C GLY A 174 4.44 -46.34 18.77
N ARG A 175 4.09 -46.97 19.90
CA ARG A 175 4.91 -46.95 21.13
C ARG A 175 5.46 -48.31 21.44
N CYS A 176 6.78 -48.42 21.62
CA CYS A 176 7.41 -49.62 22.08
C CYS A 176 6.98 -49.93 23.54
N ARG A 177 6.44 -51.11 23.78
CA ARG A 177 5.98 -51.51 25.12
C ARG A 177 7.14 -51.78 26.07
N LEU A 178 8.35 -52.03 25.55
CA LEU A 178 9.50 -52.36 26.37
C LEU A 178 10.30 -51.15 26.81
N CYS A 179 10.66 -50.24 25.86
CA CYS A 179 11.50 -49.09 26.14
C CYS A 179 10.74 -47.76 26.11
N GLY A 180 9.44 -47.76 25.76
CA GLY A 180 8.62 -46.56 25.69
C GLY A 180 8.87 -45.63 24.48
N ALA A 181 9.80 -45.99 23.58
CA ALA A 181 10.11 -45.17 22.41
C ALA A 181 8.87 -45.00 21.51
N ILE A 182 8.68 -43.75 21.01
CA ILE A 182 7.62 -43.43 20.08
C ILE A 182 8.22 -43.43 18.67
N ILE A 183 7.58 -44.14 17.76
CA ILE A 183 7.89 -44.17 16.32
C ILE A 183 6.74 -43.47 15.62
N THR A 184 7.05 -42.46 14.82
CA THR A 184 6.07 -41.68 14.05
C THR A 184 6.22 -42.01 12.57
N ALA A 185 5.11 -42.02 11.83
CA ALA A 185 5.11 -42.18 10.38
C ALA A 185 5.99 -41.11 9.71
N GLU A 186 6.63 -41.48 8.60
CA GLU A 186 7.53 -40.61 7.82
C GLU A 186 6.77 -39.45 7.18
N GLY A 187 7.51 -38.41 6.78
CA GLY A 187 6.98 -37.25 6.03
C GLY A 187 6.54 -36.07 6.92
N ARG A 188 6.54 -36.21 8.26
CA ARG A 188 6.17 -35.11 9.17
C ARG A 188 7.04 -33.86 8.95
N GLU A 189 8.34 -34.03 8.76
CA GLU A 189 9.30 -32.94 8.61
C GLU A 189 9.02 -32.14 7.36
N LEU A 190 8.65 -32.77 6.24
CA LEU A 190 8.30 -32.11 5.00
C LEU A 190 7.10 -31.16 5.14
N VAL A 191 6.09 -31.57 5.94
CA VAL A 191 4.91 -30.73 6.22
C VAL A 191 5.27 -29.54 7.08
N VAL A 192 6.19 -29.68 8.04
CA VAL A 192 6.57 -28.61 8.97
C VAL A 192 7.55 -27.62 8.33
N GLN A 193 8.46 -28.08 7.48
CA GLN A 193 9.50 -27.24 6.86
C GLN A 193 9.01 -26.38 5.68
N GLY A 194 7.85 -26.66 5.14
CA GLY A 194 7.29 -25.98 3.96
C GLY A 194 6.64 -24.61 4.26
N GLY A 195 7.04 -23.90 5.31
CA GLY A 195 6.44 -22.62 5.68
C GLY A 195 6.87 -22.11 7.05
N ILE A 196 6.15 -21.13 7.58
CA ILE A 196 6.37 -20.54 8.90
C ILE A 196 5.37 -21.08 9.90
N GLY A 197 5.83 -21.48 11.08
CA GLY A 197 4.91 -21.95 12.10
C GLY A 197 5.54 -22.71 13.25
N THR A 198 4.75 -23.60 13.83
CA THR A 198 5.15 -24.50 14.93
C THR A 198 5.10 -25.94 14.44
N SER A 199 5.55 -26.87 15.29
CA SER A 199 5.41 -28.31 14.99
C SER A 199 3.97 -28.82 14.88
N TYR A 200 2.97 -27.98 15.16
CA TYR A 200 1.54 -28.31 15.14
C TYR A 200 0.72 -27.52 14.13
N VAL A 201 1.14 -26.28 13.80
CA VAL A 201 0.48 -25.40 12.82
C VAL A 201 1.56 -24.73 11.99
N THR A 202 1.54 -24.98 10.69
CA THR A 202 2.45 -24.38 9.72
C THR A 202 1.61 -23.63 8.69
N TYR A 203 2.01 -22.40 8.39
CA TYR A 203 1.49 -21.59 7.31
C TYR A 203 2.46 -21.74 6.14
N ASP A 204 2.04 -22.36 5.06
CA ASP A 204 2.89 -22.55 3.91
C ASP A 204 3.25 -21.20 3.24
N TRP A 205 4.21 -21.24 2.34
CA TRP A 205 4.72 -20.02 1.72
C TRP A 205 3.65 -19.24 0.95
N SER A 206 2.68 -19.93 0.36
CA SER A 206 1.57 -19.27 -0.34
C SER A 206 0.61 -18.58 0.63
N ALA A 207 0.35 -19.18 1.78
CA ALA A 207 -0.45 -18.58 2.85
C ALA A 207 0.28 -17.35 3.46
N CYS A 208 1.60 -17.43 3.63
CA CYS A 208 2.41 -16.30 4.07
C CYS A 208 2.33 -15.13 3.09
N ALA A 209 2.56 -15.38 1.79
CA ALA A 209 2.48 -14.38 0.74
C ALA A 209 1.09 -13.75 0.64
N MET A 210 0.04 -14.57 0.68
CA MET A 210 -1.35 -14.11 0.65
C MET A 210 -1.67 -13.22 1.86
N LEU A 211 -1.22 -13.59 3.07
CA LEU A 211 -1.40 -12.79 4.28
C LEU A 211 -0.75 -11.41 4.14
N ILE A 212 0.48 -11.35 3.64
CA ILE A 212 1.21 -10.10 3.40
C ILE A 212 0.43 -9.21 2.43
N VAL A 213 -0.03 -9.76 1.31
CA VAL A 213 -0.77 -9.00 0.29
C VAL A 213 -2.14 -8.53 0.81
N MET A 214 -2.87 -9.38 1.54
CA MET A 214 -4.15 -8.99 2.15
C MET A 214 -3.99 -7.88 3.17
N HIS A 215 -2.93 -7.92 3.97
CA HIS A 215 -2.72 -6.92 5.00
C HIS A 215 -2.20 -5.59 4.43
N TYR A 216 -1.15 -5.61 3.62
CA TYR A 216 -0.48 -4.39 3.16
C TYR A 216 -1.01 -3.82 1.84
N PHE A 217 -1.44 -4.66 0.90
CA PHE A 217 -1.97 -4.16 -0.37
C PHE A 217 -3.48 -3.95 -0.35
N ALA A 218 -4.24 -4.92 0.19
CA ALA A 218 -5.68 -4.76 0.34
C ALA A 218 -6.07 -3.86 1.53
N GLY A 219 -5.15 -3.62 2.49
CA GLY A 219 -5.36 -2.75 3.64
C GLY A 219 -6.23 -3.39 4.75
N GLU A 220 -6.31 -4.73 4.79
CA GLU A 220 -7.12 -5.43 5.78
C GLU A 220 -6.38 -5.60 7.12
N PRO A 221 -6.87 -5.02 8.24
CA PRO A 221 -6.26 -5.17 9.55
C PRO A 221 -6.22 -6.63 10.01
N PHE A 222 -5.16 -7.05 10.70
CA PHE A 222 -5.04 -8.41 11.25
C PHE A 222 -6.26 -8.85 12.06
N LYS A 223 -6.84 -7.93 12.85
CA LYS A 223 -8.04 -8.25 13.65
C LYS A 223 -9.28 -8.55 12.80
N ARG A 224 -9.41 -7.90 11.65
CA ARG A 224 -10.50 -8.18 10.70
C ARG A 224 -10.25 -9.49 9.97
N LEU A 225 -9.00 -9.73 9.56
CA LEU A 225 -8.58 -10.99 8.94
C LEU A 225 -8.79 -12.17 9.91
N GLU A 226 -8.47 -12.03 11.21
CA GLU A 226 -8.75 -13.05 12.24
C GLU A 226 -10.23 -13.45 12.24
N ALA A 227 -11.13 -12.47 12.24
CA ALA A 227 -12.57 -12.74 12.25
C ALA A 227 -13.04 -13.46 10.97
N LEU A 228 -12.52 -13.05 9.80
CA LEU A 228 -12.82 -13.70 8.52
C LEU A 228 -12.30 -15.14 8.49
N HIS A 229 -11.05 -15.37 8.89
CA HIS A 229 -10.43 -16.69 8.91
C HIS A 229 -11.15 -17.64 9.86
N GLN A 230 -11.57 -17.15 11.02
CA GLN A 230 -12.36 -17.94 11.96
C GLN A 230 -13.69 -18.38 11.35
N GLY A 231 -14.36 -17.49 10.61
CA GLY A 231 -15.60 -17.81 9.89
C GLY A 231 -15.41 -18.89 8.81
N TRP A 232 -14.21 -18.99 8.23
CA TRP A 232 -13.85 -20.02 7.24
C TRP A 232 -13.29 -21.32 7.84
N GLY A 233 -13.23 -21.41 9.17
CA GLY A 233 -12.70 -22.60 9.86
C GLY A 233 -11.17 -22.73 9.83
N VAL A 234 -10.45 -21.63 9.56
CA VAL A 234 -8.99 -21.52 9.58
C VAL A 234 -8.57 -20.50 10.63
N PRO A 235 -8.64 -20.80 11.94
CA PRO A 235 -8.34 -19.84 12.99
C PRO A 235 -6.88 -19.38 12.92
N MET A 236 -6.68 -18.06 12.74
CA MET A 236 -5.38 -17.40 12.68
C MET A 236 -5.42 -16.15 13.55
N PRO A 237 -5.07 -16.24 14.85
CA PRO A 237 -5.05 -15.08 15.74
C PRO A 237 -4.15 -13.95 15.22
N ASP A 238 -4.51 -12.70 15.49
CA ASP A 238 -3.80 -11.50 15.04
C ASP A 238 -2.31 -11.51 15.42
N ALA A 239 -1.96 -11.98 16.62
CA ALA A 239 -0.58 -12.12 17.05
C ALA A 239 0.21 -13.13 16.21
N ASN A 240 -0.43 -14.22 15.75
CA ASN A 240 0.20 -15.19 14.86
C ASN A 240 0.37 -14.63 13.46
N GLN A 241 -0.60 -13.85 12.98
CA GLN A 241 -0.51 -13.16 11.68
C GLN A 241 0.69 -12.21 11.67
N TRP A 242 0.83 -11.38 12.72
CA TRP A 242 1.99 -10.51 12.87
C TRP A 242 3.31 -11.29 12.87
N ARG A 243 3.42 -12.36 13.68
CA ARG A 243 4.63 -13.17 13.73
C ARG A 243 5.01 -13.76 12.37
N VAL A 244 4.03 -14.25 11.61
CA VAL A 244 4.28 -14.78 10.25
C VAL A 244 4.81 -13.69 9.33
N VAL A 245 4.22 -12.50 9.37
CA VAL A 245 4.64 -11.36 8.53
C VAL A 245 6.03 -10.87 8.90
N ASP A 246 6.34 -10.76 10.18
CA ASP A 246 7.64 -10.32 10.72
C ASP A 246 8.75 -11.33 10.35
N GLU A 247 8.51 -12.65 10.52
CA GLU A 247 9.44 -13.68 10.08
C GLU A 247 9.65 -13.71 8.56
N CYS A 248 8.60 -13.43 7.76
CA CYS A 248 8.73 -13.28 6.31
C CYS A 248 9.57 -12.07 5.92
N ASP A 249 9.47 -10.98 6.65
CA ASP A 249 10.28 -9.78 6.43
C ASP A 249 11.77 -10.07 6.57
N ASP A 250 12.16 -10.83 7.62
CA ASP A 250 13.54 -11.26 7.81
C ASP A 250 14.06 -12.08 6.62
N LEU A 251 13.24 -13.00 6.10
CA LEU A 251 13.58 -13.84 4.94
C LEU A 251 13.68 -13.03 3.63
N LEU A 252 12.87 -12.00 3.46
CA LEU A 252 12.83 -11.13 2.28
C LEU A 252 13.79 -9.94 2.38
N ALA A 253 14.38 -9.67 3.54
CA ALA A 253 15.29 -8.54 3.75
C ALA A 253 16.49 -8.50 2.77
N PRO A 254 17.12 -9.62 2.35
CA PRO A 254 18.16 -9.58 1.31
C PRO A 254 17.65 -9.06 -0.03
N LEU A 255 16.41 -9.43 -0.41
CA LEU A 255 15.76 -8.98 -1.63
C LEU A 255 15.48 -7.47 -1.58
N TYR A 256 14.89 -7.00 -0.47
CA TYR A 256 14.62 -5.56 -0.30
C TYR A 256 15.90 -4.72 -0.40
N ARG A 257 16.98 -5.15 0.27
CA ARG A 257 18.29 -4.46 0.17
C ARG A 257 18.87 -4.47 -1.26
N ALA A 258 18.68 -5.56 -2.00
CA ALA A 258 19.09 -5.62 -3.40
C ALA A 258 18.26 -4.67 -4.27
N LEU A 259 16.94 -4.63 -4.03
CA LEU A 259 16.01 -3.72 -4.70
C LEU A 259 16.40 -2.25 -4.48
N GLU A 260 16.58 -1.84 -3.23
CA GLU A 260 16.98 -0.47 -2.88
C GLU A 260 18.31 -0.10 -3.51
N ARG A 261 19.32 -0.97 -3.36
CA ARG A 261 20.65 -0.76 -3.97
C ARG A 261 20.57 -0.61 -5.49
N HIS A 262 19.84 -1.52 -6.17
CA HIS A 262 19.69 -1.46 -7.63
C HIS A 262 19.00 -0.16 -8.05
N ALA A 263 17.92 0.20 -7.35
CA ALA A 263 17.14 1.40 -7.63
C ALA A 263 18.02 2.65 -7.61
N ILE A 264 18.76 2.86 -6.53
CA ILE A 264 19.58 4.06 -6.34
C ILE A 264 20.79 4.10 -7.28
N GLN A 265 21.45 2.97 -7.52
CA GLN A 265 22.60 2.91 -8.42
C GLN A 265 22.23 3.15 -9.89
N ASN A 266 21.04 2.74 -10.31
CA ASN A 266 20.60 2.77 -11.71
C ASN A 266 19.49 3.81 -11.97
N ALA A 267 19.15 4.65 -10.99
CA ALA A 267 18.11 5.67 -11.10
C ALA A 267 18.42 6.64 -12.26
N LYS A 268 17.42 6.86 -13.12
CA LYS A 268 17.39 7.91 -14.15
C LYS A 268 16.45 9.03 -13.75
N THR A 269 15.29 8.67 -13.23
CA THR A 269 14.28 9.61 -12.72
C THR A 269 13.79 9.13 -11.38
N LEU A 270 13.62 10.05 -10.46
CA LEU A 270 13.14 9.82 -9.10
C LEU A 270 12.03 10.83 -8.81
N GLY A 271 10.84 10.34 -8.54
CA GLY A 271 9.72 11.12 -8.03
C GLY A 271 9.46 10.76 -6.58
N PHE A 272 9.07 11.73 -5.76
CA PHE A 272 8.82 11.48 -4.34
C PHE A 272 7.82 12.47 -3.76
N ASP A 273 7.09 12.02 -2.76
CA ASP A 273 6.11 12.81 -2.02
C ASP A 273 5.84 12.19 -0.64
N ASP A 274 5.22 12.98 0.25
CA ASP A 274 4.84 12.61 1.61
C ASP A 274 3.33 12.61 1.79
N THR A 275 2.84 11.63 2.53
CA THR A 275 1.49 11.65 3.11
C THR A 275 1.56 11.52 4.63
N GLY A 276 0.55 12.05 5.33
CA GLY A 276 0.49 11.92 6.79
C GLY A 276 0.35 10.47 7.23
N SER A 277 1.07 10.09 8.28
CA SER A 277 1.05 8.75 8.87
C SER A 277 0.92 8.80 10.38
N MET A 278 0.78 7.62 11.02
CA MET A 278 0.65 7.49 12.46
C MET A 278 1.40 6.27 12.99
N ILE A 279 2.34 6.52 13.92
CA ILE A 279 3.01 5.48 14.71
C ILE A 279 2.76 5.80 16.19
N ILE A 280 2.04 4.93 16.88
CA ILE A 280 1.54 5.19 18.24
C ILE A 280 2.68 5.44 19.22
N ASP A 281 3.70 4.58 19.21
CA ASP A 281 4.83 4.70 20.16
C ASP A 281 5.69 5.92 19.84
N THR A 282 5.94 6.24 18.57
CA THR A 282 6.65 7.46 18.15
C THR A 282 5.89 8.72 18.58
N LYS A 283 4.55 8.74 18.43
CA LYS A 283 3.74 9.86 18.91
C LYS A 283 3.81 10.03 20.42
N ARG A 284 3.83 8.93 21.17
CA ARG A 284 4.02 8.97 22.64
C ARG A 284 5.39 9.52 23.02
N GLN A 285 6.45 9.10 22.32
CA GLN A 285 7.81 9.61 22.52
C GLN A 285 7.89 11.11 22.25
N ILE A 286 7.31 11.60 21.15
CA ILE A 286 7.22 13.03 20.83
C ILE A 286 6.50 13.80 21.96
N GLN A 287 5.39 13.28 22.47
CA GLN A 287 4.68 13.93 23.58
C GLN A 287 5.50 13.97 24.87
N GLN A 288 6.29 12.93 25.14
CA GLN A 288 7.20 12.91 26.29
C GLN A 288 8.35 13.90 26.11
N GLU A 289 8.93 13.98 24.90
CA GLU A 289 9.97 14.96 24.55
C GLU A 289 9.47 16.39 24.74
N LEU A 290 8.28 16.73 24.23
CA LEU A 290 7.68 18.05 24.37
C LEU A 290 7.47 18.42 25.84
N ARG A 291 6.89 17.50 26.64
CA ARG A 291 6.67 17.72 28.06
C ARG A 291 7.98 17.92 28.84
N ALA A 292 9.02 17.17 28.50
CA ALA A 292 10.33 17.32 29.15
C ALA A 292 10.94 18.71 28.89
N LEU A 293 10.86 19.19 27.63
CA LEU A 293 11.34 20.54 27.27
C LEU A 293 10.52 21.65 27.95
N GLU A 294 9.19 21.49 27.99
CA GLU A 294 8.30 22.42 28.70
C GLU A 294 8.67 22.53 30.19
N LEU A 295 8.94 21.40 30.87
CA LEU A 295 9.35 21.36 32.26
C LEU A 295 10.71 22.04 32.53
N LEU A 296 11.61 21.98 31.52
CA LEU A 296 12.91 22.64 31.57
C LEU A 296 12.84 24.12 31.17
N GLY A 297 11.70 24.61 30.71
CA GLY A 297 11.52 25.97 30.18
C GLY A 297 12.22 26.19 28.84
N GLU A 298 12.52 25.10 28.11
CA GLU A 298 13.16 25.14 26.81
C GLU A 298 12.15 25.28 25.67
N SER A 299 12.62 25.78 24.52
CA SER A 299 11.76 25.96 23.34
C SER A 299 11.42 24.62 22.69
N THR A 300 10.13 24.37 22.46
CA THR A 300 9.62 23.17 21.77
C THR A 300 9.55 23.32 20.24
N ARG A 301 9.88 24.50 19.70
CA ARG A 301 9.72 24.83 18.26
C ARG A 301 10.57 23.97 17.32
N HIS A 302 11.66 23.39 17.82
CA HIS A 302 12.55 22.52 17.03
C HIS A 302 12.13 21.05 17.02
N VAL A 303 11.14 20.67 17.87
CA VAL A 303 10.68 19.28 17.94
C VAL A 303 9.75 18.99 16.76
N ARG A 304 10.13 18.00 15.95
CA ARG A 304 9.30 17.52 14.84
C ARG A 304 8.16 16.67 15.39
N THR A 305 6.93 17.11 15.17
CA THR A 305 5.72 16.43 15.64
C THR A 305 5.04 15.59 14.55
N GLY A 306 5.35 15.85 13.28
CA GLY A 306 4.81 15.11 12.13
C GLY A 306 5.40 13.70 12.02
N ILE A 307 4.58 12.77 11.57
CA ILE A 307 4.96 11.44 11.13
C ILE A 307 4.42 11.29 9.72
N ASN A 308 5.30 10.96 8.77
CA ASN A 308 4.99 10.88 7.35
C ASN A 308 5.20 9.45 6.85
N ALA A 309 4.46 9.05 5.83
CA ALA A 309 4.79 7.96 4.95
C ALA A 309 5.28 8.57 3.63
N THR A 310 6.54 8.37 3.32
CA THR A 310 7.19 8.85 2.10
C THR A 310 7.09 7.77 1.04
N GLY A 311 6.58 8.11 -0.14
CA GLY A 311 6.62 7.29 -1.34
C GLY A 311 7.68 7.80 -2.30
N ILE A 312 8.51 6.89 -2.81
CA ILE A 312 9.54 7.18 -3.80
C ILE A 312 9.33 6.27 -5.01
N TYR A 313 9.12 6.86 -6.18
CA TYR A 313 9.05 6.16 -7.45
C TYR A 313 10.32 6.39 -8.25
N ILE A 314 11.00 5.31 -8.62
CA ILE A 314 12.28 5.34 -9.31
C ILE A 314 12.14 4.64 -10.65
N GLN A 315 12.48 5.35 -11.73
CA GLN A 315 12.60 4.78 -13.07
C GLN A 315 14.08 4.52 -13.36
N THR A 316 14.41 3.27 -13.66
CA THR A 316 15.70 2.86 -14.19
C THR A 316 15.62 2.63 -15.71
N ALA A 317 16.68 2.13 -16.33
CA ALA A 317 16.62 1.69 -17.74
C ALA A 317 15.74 0.44 -17.93
N GLU A 318 15.69 -0.42 -16.93
CA GLU A 318 15.15 -1.77 -17.00
C GLU A 318 13.83 -1.92 -16.26
N ALA A 319 13.61 -1.11 -15.21
CA ALA A 319 12.56 -1.35 -14.25
C ALA A 319 11.98 -0.07 -13.64
N LYS A 320 10.82 -0.24 -13.02
CA LYS A 320 10.16 0.72 -12.14
C LYS A 320 10.23 0.21 -10.72
N VAL A 321 10.73 1.02 -9.82
CA VAL A 321 10.87 0.66 -8.40
C VAL A 321 10.07 1.63 -7.54
N VAL A 322 9.36 1.10 -6.57
CA VAL A 322 8.60 1.88 -5.58
C VAL A 322 9.14 1.54 -4.20
N LEU A 323 9.51 2.56 -3.45
CA LEU A 323 9.99 2.41 -2.07
C LEU A 323 9.12 3.26 -1.14
N PHE A 324 8.88 2.74 0.06
CA PHE A 324 8.15 3.46 1.12
C PHE A 324 9.01 3.56 2.37
N PHE A 325 8.85 4.69 3.07
CA PHE A 325 9.54 4.98 4.33
C PHE A 325 8.60 5.75 5.26
N THR A 326 8.28 5.17 6.41
CA THR A 326 7.35 5.76 7.37
C THR A 326 8.08 6.17 8.65
N GLY A 327 8.04 7.46 8.99
CA GLY A 327 8.72 7.97 10.18
C GLY A 327 8.66 9.49 10.33
N ARG A 328 9.59 10.06 11.12
CA ARG A 328 9.68 11.51 11.39
C ARG A 328 10.39 12.30 10.28
N HIS A 329 11.05 11.64 9.36
CA HIS A 329 11.74 12.28 8.24
C HIS A 329 10.77 12.68 7.13
N HIS A 330 11.13 13.73 6.41
CA HIS A 330 10.45 14.14 5.18
C HIS A 330 11.08 13.49 3.96
N ALA A 331 10.35 13.46 2.84
CA ALA A 331 10.80 12.86 1.59
C ALA A 331 12.17 13.37 1.14
N GLY A 332 12.44 14.68 1.21
CA GLY A 332 13.74 15.26 0.86
C GLY A 332 14.89 14.69 1.69
N GLU A 333 14.70 14.47 3.00
CA GLU A 333 15.71 13.89 3.89
C GLU A 333 15.96 12.39 3.61
N ILE A 334 14.89 11.66 3.28
CA ILE A 334 15.00 10.24 2.88
C ILE A 334 15.77 10.14 1.56
N VAL A 335 15.44 10.99 0.59
CA VAL A 335 16.15 11.04 -0.70
C VAL A 335 17.62 11.38 -0.50
N ASP A 336 17.94 12.35 0.36
CA ASP A 336 19.33 12.70 0.72
C ASP A 336 20.08 11.47 1.28
N GLN A 337 19.47 10.74 2.21
CA GLN A 337 20.06 9.52 2.77
C GLN A 337 20.30 8.45 1.71
N LEU A 338 19.37 8.26 0.79
CA LEU A 338 19.49 7.30 -0.30
C LEU A 338 20.59 7.72 -1.29
N LEU A 339 20.68 9.00 -1.61
CA LEU A 339 21.69 9.54 -2.53
C LEU A 339 23.12 9.43 -1.99
N ASN A 340 23.33 9.46 -0.67
CA ASN A 340 24.63 9.17 -0.06
C ASN A 340 25.19 7.79 -0.43
N HIS A 341 24.32 6.84 -0.81
CA HIS A 341 24.72 5.50 -1.27
C HIS A 341 24.86 5.41 -2.80
N ARG A 342 24.54 6.49 -3.54
CA ARG A 342 24.67 6.53 -5.00
C ARG A 342 26.12 6.72 -5.41
N ARG A 343 26.58 5.96 -6.40
CA ARG A 343 27.90 6.20 -6.99
C ARG A 343 27.86 7.45 -7.85
N ALA A 344 28.96 8.20 -7.84
CA ALA A 344 29.11 9.37 -8.70
C ALA A 344 28.86 8.99 -10.17
N SER A 345 28.04 9.79 -10.86
CA SER A 345 27.67 9.61 -12.26
C SER A 345 27.88 10.91 -13.01
N ALA A 346 28.31 10.80 -14.27
CA ALA A 346 28.42 11.96 -15.16
C ALA A 346 27.06 12.56 -15.52
N ASN A 347 25.99 11.76 -15.45
CA ASN A 347 24.63 12.21 -15.75
C ASN A 347 23.91 12.60 -14.45
N LYS A 348 23.31 13.78 -14.45
CA LYS A 348 22.45 14.23 -13.36
C LYS A 348 21.23 13.32 -13.23
N LEU A 349 20.83 13.07 -11.99
CA LEU A 349 19.59 12.38 -11.68
C LEU A 349 18.41 13.37 -11.79
N VAL A 350 17.43 13.03 -12.58
CA VAL A 350 16.19 13.81 -12.66
C VAL A 350 15.35 13.56 -11.42
N THR A 351 14.96 14.63 -10.71
CA THR A 351 14.01 14.54 -9.60
C THR A 351 12.75 15.35 -9.91
N ILE A 352 11.58 14.85 -9.49
CA ILE A 352 10.30 15.54 -9.62
C ILE A 352 9.50 15.47 -8.33
N THR A 353 8.95 16.62 -7.90
CA THR A 353 8.21 16.78 -6.64
C THR A 353 7.12 17.87 -6.75
N ASP A 354 6.31 18.01 -5.70
CA ASP A 354 5.23 19.01 -5.57
C ASP A 354 5.67 20.45 -5.32
N ALA A 355 6.97 20.72 -5.22
CA ALA A 355 7.59 22.01 -4.90
C ALA A 355 7.51 22.43 -3.43
N ALA A 356 7.15 21.56 -2.49
CA ALA A 356 7.36 21.86 -1.08
C ALA A 356 8.85 22.10 -0.81
N SER A 357 9.19 23.20 -0.13
CA SER A 357 10.59 23.58 0.09
C SER A 357 11.44 22.50 0.78
N LYS A 358 10.81 21.70 1.64
CA LYS A 358 11.41 20.55 2.33
C LYS A 358 11.82 19.40 1.40
N ASN A 359 11.30 19.38 0.16
CA ASN A 359 11.55 18.35 -0.83
C ASN A 359 12.71 18.67 -1.77
N PHE A 360 13.36 19.83 -1.62
CA PHE A 360 14.55 20.15 -2.38
C PHE A 360 15.78 19.73 -1.60
N ASP A 361 16.58 18.88 -2.24
CA ASP A 361 17.89 18.47 -1.72
C ASP A 361 18.85 19.66 -1.67
N HIS A 362 19.46 19.87 -0.53
CA HIS A 362 20.46 20.90 -0.31
C HIS A 362 21.90 20.37 -0.36
N HIS A 363 22.10 19.03 -0.26
CA HIS A 363 23.43 18.41 -0.22
C HIS A 363 23.92 17.93 -1.58
N HIS A 364 23.02 17.45 -2.44
CA HIS A 364 23.33 16.85 -3.75
C HIS A 364 22.91 17.71 -4.95
N THR A 365 22.71 19.03 -4.76
CA THR A 365 22.14 19.94 -5.78
C THR A 365 22.88 19.87 -7.12
N ASP A 366 24.21 19.71 -7.11
CA ASP A 366 25.00 19.64 -8.33
C ASP A 366 24.82 18.32 -9.12
N GLU A 367 24.36 17.28 -8.45
CA GLU A 367 24.11 15.96 -9.04
C GLU A 367 22.67 15.80 -9.53
N LEU A 368 21.77 16.75 -9.22
CA LEU A 368 20.35 16.68 -9.51
C LEU A 368 19.92 17.62 -10.61
N GLU A 369 18.97 17.17 -11.39
CA GLU A 369 18.13 17.97 -12.29
C GLU A 369 16.73 18.03 -11.71
N GLN A 370 16.43 19.10 -10.99
CA GLN A 370 15.21 19.24 -10.22
C GLN A 370 14.06 19.79 -11.09
N ALA A 371 12.94 19.06 -11.12
CA ALA A 371 11.69 19.44 -11.75
C ALA A 371 10.55 19.53 -10.74
N VAL A 372 9.50 20.25 -11.11
CA VAL A 372 8.28 20.42 -10.32
C VAL A 372 7.09 19.90 -11.12
N CYS A 373 6.19 19.23 -10.44
CA CYS A 373 4.98 18.64 -10.99
C CYS A 373 4.04 19.71 -11.57
N ASN A 374 3.76 19.62 -12.86
CA ASN A 374 2.84 20.53 -13.54
C ASN A 374 1.37 20.27 -13.16
N ALA A 375 1.01 19.03 -12.78
CA ALA A 375 -0.33 18.72 -12.27
C ALA A 375 -0.62 19.48 -10.96
N HIS A 376 0.33 19.55 -10.03
CA HIS A 376 0.19 20.33 -8.80
C HIS A 376 0.06 21.83 -9.08
N CYS A 377 0.78 22.36 -10.09
CA CYS A 377 0.59 23.75 -10.51
C CYS A 377 -0.84 24.01 -11.02
N TYR A 378 -1.37 23.11 -11.85
CA TYR A 378 -2.75 23.19 -12.32
C TYR A 378 -3.78 23.14 -11.17
N LEU A 379 -3.58 22.25 -10.20
CA LEU A 379 -4.48 22.12 -9.05
C LEU A 379 -4.57 23.40 -8.22
N LYS A 380 -3.49 24.19 -8.13
CA LYS A 380 -3.51 25.50 -7.46
C LYS A 380 -4.45 26.51 -8.18
N PHE A 381 -4.47 26.53 -9.51
CA PHE A 381 -5.45 27.33 -10.26
C PHE A 381 -6.87 26.79 -10.10
N ARG A 382 -7.04 25.45 -10.08
CA ARG A 382 -8.35 24.81 -9.86
C ARG A 382 -8.93 25.15 -8.49
N ALA A 383 -8.11 25.28 -7.46
CA ALA A 383 -8.56 25.65 -6.10
C ALA A 383 -9.22 27.03 -6.03
N VAL A 384 -8.86 27.93 -6.95
CA VAL A 384 -9.39 29.32 -6.99
C VAL A 384 -10.40 29.56 -8.13
N LYS A 385 -10.86 28.51 -8.81
CA LYS A 385 -11.69 28.56 -10.02
C LYS A 385 -12.97 29.38 -9.88
N ASP A 386 -13.63 29.30 -8.72
CA ASP A 386 -14.92 29.97 -8.48
C ASP A 386 -14.76 31.47 -8.28
N GLN A 387 -13.61 31.91 -7.75
CA GLN A 387 -13.30 33.32 -7.51
C GLN A 387 -12.60 33.98 -8.71
N PHE A 388 -11.80 33.18 -9.45
CA PHE A 388 -10.99 33.65 -10.57
C PHE A 388 -11.18 32.81 -11.83
N PRO A 389 -12.41 32.76 -12.40
CA PRO A 389 -12.74 31.86 -13.50
C PRO A 389 -11.96 32.14 -14.79
N ALA A 390 -11.59 33.40 -15.03
CA ALA A 390 -10.84 33.78 -16.23
C ALA A 390 -9.40 33.24 -16.22
N GLU A 391 -8.70 33.37 -15.09
CA GLU A 391 -7.34 32.86 -14.90
C GLU A 391 -7.32 31.31 -14.88
N TYR A 392 -8.33 30.71 -14.23
CA TYR A 392 -8.52 29.27 -14.28
C TYR A 392 -8.75 28.76 -15.70
N ALA A 393 -9.57 29.44 -16.51
CA ALA A 393 -9.82 29.05 -17.90
C ALA A 393 -8.53 29.05 -18.73
N VAL A 394 -7.70 30.08 -18.61
CA VAL A 394 -6.41 30.14 -19.29
C VAL A 394 -5.48 29.02 -18.85
N ALA A 395 -5.35 28.81 -17.54
CA ALA A 395 -4.53 27.71 -17.01
C ALA A 395 -5.06 26.33 -17.46
N GLY A 396 -6.38 26.14 -17.47
CA GLY A 396 -7.05 24.92 -17.92
C GLY A 396 -6.78 24.60 -19.39
N GLU A 397 -6.91 25.60 -20.29
CA GLU A 397 -6.59 25.44 -21.71
C GLU A 397 -5.12 25.09 -21.92
N VAL A 398 -4.20 25.81 -21.26
CA VAL A 398 -2.76 25.57 -21.37
C VAL A 398 -2.41 24.17 -20.90
N TYR A 399 -2.82 23.78 -19.71
CA TYR A 399 -2.46 22.47 -19.18
C TYR A 399 -3.14 21.33 -19.94
N LYS A 400 -4.39 21.51 -20.39
CA LYS A 400 -5.03 20.53 -21.28
C LYS A 400 -4.15 20.24 -22.50
N GLU A 401 -3.73 21.28 -23.22
CA GLU A 401 -2.93 21.13 -24.43
C GLU A 401 -1.54 20.53 -24.12
N VAL A 402 -0.92 20.91 -22.99
CA VAL A 402 0.38 20.37 -22.57
C VAL A 402 0.28 18.88 -22.25
N PHE A 403 -0.78 18.43 -21.55
CA PHE A 403 -1.01 17.03 -21.24
C PHE A 403 -1.41 16.21 -22.49
N ASP A 404 -2.25 16.77 -23.37
CA ASP A 404 -2.60 16.15 -24.65
C ASP A 404 -1.35 15.90 -25.52
N ASN A 405 -0.43 16.90 -25.55
CA ASN A 405 0.86 16.76 -26.23
C ASN A 405 1.74 15.66 -25.61
N ASP A 406 1.74 15.51 -24.29
CA ASP A 406 2.48 14.47 -23.61
C ASP A 406 1.94 13.08 -23.92
N ASP A 407 0.63 12.92 -23.96
CA ASP A 407 -0.03 11.68 -24.33
C ASP A 407 0.20 11.31 -25.80
N GLN A 408 0.23 12.29 -26.69
CA GLN A 408 0.63 12.09 -28.10
C GLN A 408 2.08 11.64 -28.21
N ALA A 409 3.01 12.28 -27.48
CA ALA A 409 4.42 11.91 -27.47
C ALA A 409 4.62 10.46 -26.97
N LYS A 410 3.86 10.04 -25.94
CA LYS A 410 3.83 8.66 -25.44
C LYS A 410 3.26 7.68 -26.49
N ALA A 411 2.14 8.04 -27.11
CA ALA A 411 1.49 7.21 -28.14
C ALA A 411 2.38 6.99 -29.37
N LEU A 412 3.19 7.99 -29.74
CA LEU A 412 4.17 7.91 -30.82
C LEU A 412 5.44 7.12 -30.42
N GLY A 413 5.59 6.74 -29.15
CA GLY A 413 6.75 6.01 -28.66
C GLY A 413 8.07 6.81 -28.72
N LEU A 414 8.00 8.13 -28.61
CA LEU A 414 9.16 9.01 -28.73
C LEU A 414 10.18 8.73 -27.63
N ASP A 415 11.47 8.70 -28.02
CA ASP A 415 12.56 8.60 -27.05
C ASP A 415 12.68 9.88 -26.20
N PRO A 416 13.44 9.89 -25.09
CA PRO A 416 13.54 11.06 -24.23
C PRO A 416 13.98 12.34 -24.91
N HIS A 417 14.85 12.28 -25.90
CA HIS A 417 15.31 13.46 -26.66
C HIS A 417 14.26 13.93 -27.66
N GLU A 418 13.59 12.99 -28.32
CA GLU A 418 12.50 13.29 -29.24
C GLU A 418 11.30 13.88 -28.51
N ARG A 419 10.92 13.29 -27.35
CA ARG A 419 9.86 13.81 -26.49
C ARG A 419 10.16 15.24 -26.02
N MET A 420 11.38 15.51 -25.56
CA MET A 420 11.79 16.87 -25.20
C MET A 420 11.65 17.84 -26.39
N ARG A 421 12.09 17.47 -27.62
CA ARG A 421 11.96 18.31 -28.82
C ARG A 421 10.49 18.56 -29.17
N TYR A 422 9.66 17.51 -29.08
CA TYR A 422 8.22 17.58 -29.31
C TYR A 422 7.56 18.59 -28.34
N HIS A 423 7.84 18.51 -27.06
CA HIS A 423 7.34 19.47 -26.09
C HIS A 423 7.90 20.89 -26.30
N ARG A 424 9.14 21.02 -26.77
CA ARG A 424 9.71 22.33 -27.08
C ARG A 424 8.97 23.00 -28.24
N GLU A 425 8.51 22.23 -29.20
CA GLU A 425 7.75 22.73 -30.34
C GLU A 425 6.29 23.00 -29.99
N HIS A 426 5.61 22.07 -29.31
CA HIS A 426 4.16 22.12 -29.11
C HIS A 426 3.73 22.65 -27.74
N SER A 427 4.42 22.31 -26.66
CA SER A 427 4.00 22.68 -25.29
C SER A 427 4.62 23.98 -24.79
N LYS A 428 5.86 24.29 -25.20
CA LYS A 428 6.53 25.54 -24.76
C LYS A 428 5.74 26.80 -25.09
N PRO A 429 5.14 26.98 -26.28
CA PRO A 429 4.33 28.18 -26.56
C PRO A 429 3.17 28.36 -25.58
N GLN A 430 2.52 27.26 -25.20
CA GLN A 430 1.41 27.28 -24.25
C GLN A 430 1.89 27.62 -22.82
N MET A 431 2.98 27.02 -22.39
CA MET A 431 3.58 27.37 -21.10
C MET A 431 3.98 28.84 -21.03
N LEU A 432 4.53 29.42 -22.13
CA LEU A 432 4.84 30.86 -22.21
C LEU A 432 3.58 31.74 -22.12
N ARG A 433 2.45 31.32 -22.68
CA ARG A 433 1.15 32.01 -22.52
C ARG A 433 0.73 32.07 -21.05
N LEU A 434 0.86 30.94 -20.30
CA LEU A 434 0.59 30.90 -18.87
C LEU A 434 1.52 31.82 -18.09
N PHE A 435 2.82 31.77 -18.39
CA PHE A 435 3.81 32.64 -17.74
C PHE A 435 3.53 34.09 -17.96
N GLN A 436 3.21 34.48 -19.20
CA GLN A 436 2.91 35.88 -19.54
C GLN A 436 1.68 36.39 -18.79
N MET A 437 0.60 35.59 -18.72
CA MET A 437 -0.58 35.89 -17.89
C MET A 437 -0.18 36.17 -16.44
N CYS A 438 0.61 35.28 -15.83
CA CYS A 438 1.05 35.45 -14.45
C CYS A 438 1.93 36.69 -14.26
N LYS A 439 2.81 36.95 -15.21
CA LYS A 439 3.70 38.12 -15.19
C LYS A 439 2.92 39.43 -15.33
N ASP A 440 1.97 39.53 -16.27
CA ASP A 440 1.13 40.70 -16.44
C ASP A 440 0.34 41.02 -15.16
N LYS A 441 -0.16 39.96 -14.46
CA LYS A 441 -0.85 40.13 -13.19
C LYS A 441 0.07 40.64 -12.07
N THR A 442 1.32 40.22 -12.05
CA THR A 442 2.31 40.62 -11.04
C THR A 442 2.85 42.02 -11.34
N ASP A 443 3.33 42.28 -12.56
CA ASP A 443 3.94 43.53 -12.97
C ASP A 443 2.90 44.69 -12.96
N GLY A 444 1.67 44.37 -13.36
CA GLY A 444 0.53 45.32 -13.32
C GLY A 444 -0.04 45.53 -11.91
N LYS A 445 0.48 44.84 -10.87
CA LYS A 445 -0.07 44.86 -9.50
C LYS A 445 -1.57 44.57 -9.45
N LEU A 446 -2.04 43.65 -10.33
CA LEU A 446 -3.45 43.27 -10.44
C LEU A 446 -3.85 42.16 -9.47
N VAL A 447 -2.88 41.60 -8.74
CA VAL A 447 -3.09 40.55 -7.73
C VAL A 447 -2.40 40.97 -6.43
N GLU A 448 -3.17 41.05 -5.36
CA GLU A 448 -2.64 41.36 -4.03
C GLU A 448 -1.93 40.12 -3.45
N PRO A 449 -0.81 40.28 -2.69
CA PRO A 449 -0.06 39.19 -2.10
C PRO A 449 -0.86 38.27 -1.16
N ASN A 450 -1.97 38.78 -0.60
CA ASN A 450 -2.87 38.00 0.29
C ASN A 450 -4.11 37.47 -0.44
N SER A 451 -4.23 37.71 -1.75
CA SER A 451 -5.32 37.15 -2.55
C SER A 451 -5.11 35.65 -2.78
N PRO A 452 -6.17 34.83 -2.79
CA PRO A 452 -6.06 33.42 -3.16
C PRO A 452 -5.41 33.18 -4.53
N LEU A 453 -5.56 34.12 -5.48
CA LEU A 453 -4.91 34.03 -6.79
C LEU A 453 -3.38 34.25 -6.72
N TRP A 454 -2.88 34.89 -5.67
CA TRP A 454 -1.43 35.08 -5.51
C TRP A 454 -0.66 33.76 -5.44
N GLU A 455 -1.22 32.75 -4.78
CA GLU A 455 -0.57 31.46 -4.63
C GLU A 455 -0.25 30.78 -5.98
N PRO A 456 -1.22 30.52 -6.89
CA PRO A 456 -0.90 29.93 -8.19
C PRO A 456 -0.04 30.83 -9.07
N VAL A 457 -0.25 32.16 -9.07
CA VAL A 457 0.53 33.10 -9.86
C VAL A 457 1.99 33.16 -9.41
N SER A 458 2.22 33.34 -8.12
CA SER A 458 3.58 33.35 -7.55
C SER A 458 4.28 32.00 -7.68
N PHE A 459 3.53 30.89 -7.60
CA PHE A 459 4.05 29.56 -7.84
C PHE A 459 4.64 29.41 -9.25
N VAL A 460 3.90 29.82 -10.29
CA VAL A 460 4.39 29.80 -11.68
C VAL A 460 5.66 30.65 -11.82
N ILE A 461 5.67 31.86 -11.28
CA ILE A 461 6.81 32.77 -11.38
C ILE A 461 8.05 32.19 -10.67
N ASN A 462 7.87 31.73 -9.43
CA ASN A 462 8.98 31.26 -8.59
C ASN A 462 9.53 29.89 -9.03
N GLN A 463 8.67 29.02 -9.55
CA GLN A 463 9.05 27.68 -9.96
C GLN A 463 9.24 27.52 -11.47
N TRP A 464 9.20 28.63 -12.23
CA TRP A 464 9.23 28.59 -13.69
C TRP A 464 10.31 27.68 -14.26
N HIS A 465 11.55 27.87 -13.82
CA HIS A 465 12.68 27.11 -14.32
C HIS A 465 12.57 25.59 -14.05
N ARG A 466 11.84 25.18 -12.98
CA ARG A 466 11.60 23.77 -12.66
C ARG A 466 10.37 23.21 -13.36
N LEU A 467 9.32 24.04 -13.55
CA LEU A 467 8.11 23.66 -14.30
C LEU A 467 8.41 23.41 -15.78
N THR A 468 9.44 24.05 -16.33
CA THR A 468 9.79 23.99 -17.76
C THR A 468 10.83 22.93 -18.11
N ARG A 469 11.38 22.23 -17.14
CA ARG A 469 12.42 21.21 -17.35
C ARG A 469 12.02 20.10 -18.31
N PHE A 470 10.75 19.73 -18.38
CA PHE A 470 10.27 18.64 -19.26
C PHE A 470 10.47 18.92 -20.76
N TYR A 471 10.59 20.18 -21.17
CA TYR A 471 10.94 20.55 -22.56
C TYR A 471 12.37 21.11 -22.69
N GLU A 472 13.15 21.16 -21.62
CA GLU A 472 14.54 21.63 -21.62
C GLU A 472 15.54 20.49 -21.50
N VAL A 473 15.21 19.47 -20.70
CA VAL A 473 16.08 18.35 -20.35
C VAL A 473 15.45 17.03 -20.75
N PRO A 474 16.18 16.15 -21.47
CA PRO A 474 15.66 14.86 -21.88
C PRO A 474 15.33 13.96 -20.68
N GLY A 475 14.20 13.28 -20.73
CA GLY A 475 13.79 12.30 -19.72
C GLY A 475 13.10 12.90 -18.49
N VAL A 476 12.98 14.24 -18.38
CA VAL A 476 12.18 14.86 -17.32
C VAL A 476 10.69 14.59 -17.57
N PRO A 477 9.97 13.99 -16.59
CA PRO A 477 8.52 13.82 -16.71
C PRO A 477 7.76 15.13 -16.53
N LEU A 478 6.54 15.18 -17.05
CA LEU A 478 5.65 16.34 -16.91
C LEU A 478 5.08 16.46 -15.49
N ASP A 479 4.79 15.33 -14.86
CA ASP A 479 4.12 15.24 -13.55
C ASP A 479 4.69 14.12 -12.66
N SER A 480 4.22 14.10 -11.42
CA SER A 480 4.53 13.10 -10.38
C SER A 480 3.38 12.09 -10.13
N ASN A 481 2.41 11.97 -11.03
CA ASN A 481 1.22 11.13 -10.82
C ASN A 481 1.54 9.67 -10.47
N LEU A 482 2.67 9.14 -10.93
CA LEU A 482 3.10 7.79 -10.59
C LEU A 482 3.45 7.64 -9.10
N VAL A 483 3.97 8.70 -8.47
CA VAL A 483 4.23 8.73 -7.02
C VAL A 483 2.91 8.77 -6.25
N GLU A 484 1.98 9.62 -6.67
CA GLU A 484 0.66 9.72 -6.05
C GLU A 484 -0.10 8.41 -6.11
N GLN A 485 -0.06 7.73 -7.27
CA GLN A 485 -0.63 6.39 -7.43
C GLN A 485 0.04 5.35 -6.51
N ALA A 486 1.35 5.44 -6.31
CA ALA A 486 2.06 4.55 -5.39
C ALA A 486 1.64 4.81 -3.93
N LEU A 487 1.47 6.07 -3.52
CA LEU A 487 1.04 6.46 -2.18
C LEU A 487 -0.39 6.01 -1.82
N ILE A 488 -1.19 5.59 -2.78
CA ILE A 488 -2.51 4.97 -2.50
C ILE A 488 -2.36 3.73 -1.61
N ILE A 489 -1.25 2.99 -1.71
CA ILE A 489 -1.04 1.76 -0.92
C ILE A 489 -0.93 2.08 0.58
N PRO A 490 0.01 2.91 1.06
CA PRO A 490 0.08 3.27 2.48
C PRO A 490 -1.15 4.03 2.97
N VAL A 491 -1.78 4.88 2.14
CA VAL A 491 -3.03 5.58 2.49
C VAL A 491 -4.16 4.57 2.73
N ARG A 492 -4.31 3.58 1.86
CA ARG A 492 -5.32 2.51 2.02
C ARG A 492 -5.05 1.66 3.26
N TYR A 493 -3.79 1.32 3.51
CA TYR A 493 -3.39 0.62 4.72
C TYR A 493 -3.79 1.40 5.98
N LEU A 494 -3.48 2.70 6.04
CA LEU A 494 -3.84 3.57 7.17
C LEU A 494 -5.35 3.75 7.32
N ALA A 495 -6.10 3.83 6.22
CA ALA A 495 -7.56 3.88 6.25
C ALA A 495 -8.19 2.63 6.89
N GLY A 496 -7.57 1.45 6.71
CA GLY A 496 -7.98 0.19 7.34
C GLY A 496 -7.48 0.03 8.77
N SER A 497 -6.20 0.26 9.00
CA SER A 497 -5.46 -0.06 10.25
C SER A 497 -5.30 1.14 11.19
N PHE A 498 -5.56 2.36 10.75
CA PHE A 498 -5.46 3.65 11.46
C PHE A 498 -4.04 4.04 11.88
N ALA A 499 -3.18 3.13 12.27
CA ALA A 499 -1.83 3.42 12.75
C ALA A 499 -0.96 2.16 12.78
N TYR A 500 0.34 2.36 12.71
CA TYR A 500 1.32 1.38 13.18
C TYR A 500 1.47 1.47 14.71
N LYS A 501 1.71 0.35 15.36
CA LYS A 501 1.95 0.35 16.80
C LYS A 501 3.36 0.86 17.13
N THR A 502 4.36 0.33 16.44
CA THR A 502 5.79 0.58 16.65
C THR A 502 6.47 1.04 15.37
N GLN A 503 7.68 1.60 15.47
CA GLN A 503 8.52 1.90 14.31
C GLN A 503 8.87 0.63 13.54
N ASN A 504 9.24 -0.47 14.22
CA ASN A 504 9.48 -1.75 13.54
C ASN A 504 8.28 -2.22 12.72
N GLY A 505 7.05 -2.05 13.24
CA GLY A 505 5.84 -2.38 12.49
C GLY A 505 5.66 -1.54 11.23
N ALA A 506 6.08 -0.26 11.27
CA ALA A 506 6.09 0.60 10.08
C ALA A 506 7.17 0.16 9.09
N ASP A 507 8.39 -0.12 9.56
CA ASP A 507 9.51 -0.53 8.72
C ASP A 507 9.24 -1.86 7.99
N VAL A 508 8.64 -2.85 8.68
CA VAL A 508 8.17 -4.11 8.08
C VAL A 508 7.11 -3.85 7.01
N GLY A 509 6.14 -2.98 7.33
CA GLY A 509 5.10 -2.58 6.38
C GLY A 509 5.66 -1.92 5.13
N ASP A 510 6.58 -0.98 5.30
CA ASP A 510 7.23 -0.26 4.21
C ASP A 510 7.98 -1.20 3.25
N ARG A 511 8.72 -2.18 3.80
CA ARG A 511 9.44 -3.17 2.99
C ARG A 511 8.47 -4.07 2.21
N HIS A 512 7.44 -4.62 2.85
CA HIS A 512 6.44 -5.44 2.15
C HIS A 512 5.67 -4.64 1.09
N MET A 513 5.21 -3.43 1.41
CA MET A 513 4.53 -2.56 0.45
C MET A 513 5.44 -2.21 -0.74
N SER A 514 6.72 -1.95 -0.49
CA SER A 514 7.71 -1.67 -1.54
C SER A 514 7.88 -2.84 -2.50
N LEU A 515 8.01 -4.06 -1.97
CA LEU A 515 8.12 -5.27 -2.80
C LEU A 515 6.86 -5.51 -3.63
N ILE A 516 5.67 -5.37 -3.03
CA ILE A 516 4.37 -5.53 -3.71
C ILE A 516 4.19 -4.46 -4.79
N ALA A 517 4.43 -3.19 -4.46
CA ALA A 517 4.28 -2.08 -5.39
C ALA A 517 5.25 -2.20 -6.57
N THR A 518 6.50 -2.60 -6.30
CA THR A 518 7.50 -2.81 -7.35
C THR A 518 7.14 -4.00 -8.24
N ALA A 519 6.66 -5.11 -7.69
CA ALA A 519 6.17 -6.25 -8.46
C ALA A 519 5.05 -5.81 -9.44
N ASN A 520 4.02 -5.13 -8.91
CA ASN A 520 2.90 -4.61 -9.71
C ASN A 520 3.37 -3.63 -10.80
N ALA A 521 4.29 -2.71 -10.48
CA ALA A 521 4.81 -1.72 -11.43
C ALA A 521 5.57 -2.37 -12.61
N ASN A 522 6.06 -3.61 -12.44
CA ASN A 522 6.75 -4.38 -13.46
C ASN A 522 5.88 -5.51 -14.07
N GLY A 523 4.56 -5.53 -13.77
CA GLY A 523 3.61 -6.50 -14.33
C GLY A 523 3.74 -7.90 -13.74
N VAL A 524 4.26 -8.00 -12.51
CA VAL A 524 4.43 -9.26 -11.78
C VAL A 524 3.33 -9.40 -10.73
N GLU A 525 2.66 -10.54 -10.69
CA GLU A 525 1.61 -10.82 -9.71
C GLU A 525 2.23 -11.04 -8.31
N PRO A 526 1.86 -10.23 -7.30
CA PRO A 526 2.58 -10.20 -6.04
C PRO A 526 2.51 -11.49 -5.20
N VAL A 527 1.37 -12.21 -5.20
CA VAL A 527 1.22 -13.42 -4.38
C VAL A 527 2.10 -14.53 -4.90
N ALA A 528 2.07 -14.80 -6.21
CA ALA A 528 2.92 -15.80 -6.83
C ALA A 528 4.40 -15.46 -6.66
N TYR A 529 4.75 -14.19 -6.87
CA TYR A 529 6.11 -13.69 -6.71
C TYR A 529 6.66 -13.87 -5.29
N LEU A 530 5.92 -13.40 -4.29
CA LEU A 530 6.34 -13.52 -2.89
C LEU A 530 6.38 -14.99 -2.43
N THR A 531 5.46 -15.83 -2.94
CA THR A 531 5.46 -17.27 -2.67
C THR A 531 6.76 -17.90 -3.16
N GLU A 532 7.17 -17.61 -4.40
CA GLU A 532 8.41 -18.12 -4.98
C GLU A 532 9.64 -17.63 -4.23
N CYS A 533 9.68 -16.32 -3.89
CA CYS A 533 10.77 -15.73 -3.11
C CYS A 533 10.91 -16.39 -1.73
N LEU A 534 9.79 -16.60 -1.02
CA LEU A 534 9.76 -17.24 0.29
C LEU A 534 10.13 -18.72 0.21
N GLN A 535 9.63 -19.43 -0.80
CA GLN A 535 9.93 -20.84 -1.01
C GLN A 535 11.42 -21.08 -1.26
N ASN A 536 12.07 -20.15 -1.93
CA ASN A 536 13.49 -20.23 -2.28
C ASN A 536 14.36 -19.27 -1.45
N HIS A 537 13.94 -18.93 -0.22
CA HIS A 537 14.59 -17.90 0.63
C HIS A 537 16.08 -18.17 0.87
N GLU A 538 16.53 -19.44 0.95
CA GLU A 538 17.94 -19.79 1.11
C GLU A 538 18.78 -19.43 -0.12
N ASP A 539 18.25 -19.63 -1.33
CA ASP A 539 18.91 -19.22 -2.57
C ASP A 539 18.81 -17.70 -2.78
N LEU A 540 17.66 -17.13 -2.46
CA LEU A 540 17.44 -15.68 -2.45
C LEU A 540 18.46 -14.96 -1.58
N ALA A 541 18.77 -15.48 -0.39
CA ALA A 541 19.78 -14.90 0.50
C ALA A 541 21.19 -14.86 -0.14
N LYS A 542 21.50 -15.82 -1.00
CA LYS A 542 22.80 -15.92 -1.70
C LYS A 542 22.84 -15.08 -2.98
N ARG A 543 21.72 -14.99 -3.70
CA ARG A 543 21.61 -14.36 -5.02
C ARG A 543 20.38 -13.45 -5.14
N PRO A 544 20.22 -12.43 -4.26
CA PRO A 544 18.99 -11.64 -4.21
C PRO A 544 18.69 -10.90 -5.53
N ASP A 545 19.71 -10.50 -6.29
CA ASP A 545 19.54 -9.80 -7.57
C ASP A 545 18.81 -10.65 -8.63
N HIS A 546 18.87 -12.00 -8.53
CA HIS A 546 18.12 -12.91 -9.40
C HIS A 546 16.60 -12.87 -9.17
N TYR A 547 16.19 -12.48 -7.97
CA TYR A 547 14.79 -12.45 -7.55
C TYR A 547 14.15 -11.06 -7.72
N LEU A 548 14.86 -10.08 -8.28
CA LEU A 548 14.28 -8.77 -8.57
C LEU A 548 13.08 -8.90 -9.52
N PRO A 549 11.96 -8.18 -9.32
CA PRO A 549 10.71 -8.42 -10.03
C PRO A 549 10.81 -8.46 -11.56
N TRP A 550 11.62 -7.60 -12.15
CA TRP A 550 11.81 -7.57 -13.60
C TRP A 550 12.67 -8.72 -14.13
N VAL A 551 13.57 -9.27 -13.29
CA VAL A 551 14.33 -10.50 -13.63
C VAL A 551 13.42 -11.70 -13.50
N TYR A 552 12.62 -11.77 -12.42
CA TYR A 552 11.63 -12.83 -12.18
C TYR A 552 10.58 -12.92 -13.30
N ARG A 553 10.11 -11.78 -13.80
CA ARG A 553 9.13 -11.73 -14.89
C ARG A 553 9.59 -12.52 -16.13
N ASP A 554 10.89 -12.49 -16.41
CA ASP A 554 11.50 -13.11 -17.59
C ASP A 554 11.87 -14.58 -17.34
N TRP A 555 11.58 -15.13 -16.15
CA TRP A 555 11.71 -16.55 -15.91
C TRP A 555 10.72 -17.34 -16.77
N PRO A 556 11.09 -18.56 -17.22
CA PRO A 556 10.10 -19.42 -17.86
C PRO A 556 8.94 -19.61 -16.88
N PRO A 557 7.66 -19.55 -17.36
CA PRO A 557 6.52 -19.66 -16.48
C PRO A 557 6.69 -20.90 -15.61
N ALA A 558 6.78 -20.69 -14.29
CA ALA A 558 6.70 -21.78 -13.34
C ALA A 558 5.46 -22.58 -13.73
N GLN A 559 5.61 -23.87 -13.96
CA GLN A 559 4.47 -24.74 -14.27
C GLN A 559 3.47 -24.44 -13.16
N ALA A 560 2.31 -23.90 -13.56
CA ALA A 560 1.28 -23.46 -12.63
C ALA A 560 1.22 -24.48 -11.50
N ILE A 561 1.52 -24.06 -10.27
CA ILE A 561 1.42 -24.93 -9.12
C ILE A 561 -0.06 -25.25 -9.00
N SER A 562 -0.46 -26.29 -9.70
CA SER A 562 -1.71 -26.98 -9.39
C SER A 562 -1.60 -27.30 -7.92
N PRO A 563 -2.60 -26.99 -7.08
CA PRO A 563 -2.60 -27.43 -5.69
C PRO A 563 -2.29 -28.93 -5.77
N SER A 564 -1.10 -29.30 -5.32
CA SER A 564 -0.57 -30.63 -5.46
C SER A 564 -1.60 -31.59 -4.87
N SER A 565 -2.34 -32.26 -5.76
CA SER A 565 -2.93 -33.53 -5.36
C SER A 565 -1.77 -34.34 -4.76
N PRO A 566 -1.87 -34.85 -3.55
CA PRO A 566 -0.81 -35.65 -2.98
C PRO A 566 -0.48 -36.73 -4.01
N GLY A 567 0.73 -36.68 -4.56
CA GLY A 567 1.20 -37.72 -5.47
C GLY A 567 1.03 -39.08 -4.79
N PRO A 568 0.80 -40.17 -5.53
CA PRO A 568 0.69 -41.49 -4.95
C PRO A 568 1.92 -41.72 -4.09
N PRO A 569 1.76 -42.31 -2.90
CA PRO A 569 2.86 -42.58 -1.99
C PRO A 569 3.96 -43.34 -2.76
N PRO A 570 5.24 -42.98 -2.59
CA PRO A 570 6.33 -43.71 -3.25
C PRO A 570 6.22 -45.20 -2.91
N ALA A 571 6.33 -46.05 -3.94
CA ALA A 571 6.29 -47.49 -3.77
C ALA A 571 7.26 -47.93 -2.68
N PRO A 572 6.88 -48.88 -1.81
CA PRO A 572 7.71 -49.30 -0.70
C PRO A 572 9.06 -49.83 -1.24
N ARG A 573 10.14 -49.15 -0.86
CA ARG A 573 11.51 -49.65 -1.17
C ARG A 573 11.71 -50.97 -0.48
N ALA A 574 12.16 -51.97 -1.22
CA ALA A 574 12.50 -53.29 -0.74
C ALA A 574 13.43 -53.20 0.50
N HIS A 575 13.03 -53.88 1.56
CA HIS A 575 13.77 -53.93 2.80
C HIS A 575 15.17 -54.56 2.59
N HIS A 576 16.21 -53.75 2.78
CA HIS A 576 17.53 -54.31 3.08
C HIS A 576 17.60 -54.65 4.59
N PRO A 577 18.06 -55.85 4.98
CA PRO A 577 18.15 -56.22 6.40
C PRO A 577 19.20 -55.35 7.10
N LEU A 578 18.78 -54.68 8.17
CA LEU A 578 19.61 -53.90 9.06
C LEU A 578 20.69 -54.78 9.72
N ARG A 579 21.95 -54.37 9.58
CA ARG A 579 23.04 -54.92 10.42
C ARG A 579 22.84 -54.47 11.87
N PRO A 580 23.10 -55.34 12.88
CA PRO A 580 22.95 -54.97 14.28
C PRO A 580 24.07 -54.00 14.68
N GLY A 581 23.69 -52.73 14.88
CA GLY A 581 24.55 -51.69 15.44
C GLY A 581 24.32 -51.55 16.93
N THR A 582 25.38 -51.58 17.69
CA THR A 582 25.47 -51.50 19.14
C THR A 582 24.74 -50.29 19.71
N HIS A 583 23.60 -50.52 20.31
CA HIS A 583 22.87 -49.48 21.07
C HIS A 583 23.46 -49.37 22.47
N ARG A 584 24.02 -48.22 22.80
CA ARG A 584 24.36 -47.83 24.18
C ARG A 584 23.05 -47.49 24.89
N ALA A 585 22.68 -48.33 25.89
CA ALA A 585 21.49 -48.15 26.69
C ALA A 585 21.57 -46.86 27.53
N TYR A 586 20.56 -45.99 27.38
CA TYR A 586 20.30 -44.90 28.30
C TYR A 586 19.60 -45.47 29.55
N ARG A 587 20.24 -45.32 30.73
CA ARG A 587 19.63 -45.63 32.04
C ARG A 587 18.97 -44.34 32.58
N PRO A 588 17.68 -44.32 32.87
CA PRO A 588 17.09 -43.30 33.71
C PRO A 588 17.31 -43.76 35.17
N ASP A 589 17.93 -42.92 35.99
CA ASP A 589 17.88 -42.83 37.45
C ASP A 589 19.23 -42.43 38.04
N GLN A 590 19.50 -41.13 38.05
CA GLN A 590 20.32 -40.50 39.10
C GLN A 590 19.92 -38.98 39.20
N PRO A 591 19.69 -38.48 40.45
CA PRO A 591 19.43 -37.06 40.68
C PRO A 591 20.70 -36.23 40.52
N PRO A 592 20.62 -34.91 40.20
CA PRO A 592 21.79 -34.10 40.00
C PRO A 592 22.56 -33.87 41.29
N GLY A 593 23.80 -34.37 41.32
CA GLY A 593 24.77 -34.12 42.37
C GLY A 593 25.33 -32.71 42.29
N ALA A 594 25.54 -32.12 43.46
CA ALA A 594 26.13 -30.80 43.68
C ALA A 594 27.54 -30.72 43.04
N GLY A 595 27.76 -29.72 42.21
CA GLY A 595 29.05 -29.42 41.63
C GLY A 595 29.97 -28.74 42.64
N GLU A 596 31.16 -29.29 42.80
CA GLU A 596 32.27 -28.66 43.50
C GLU A 596 32.80 -27.43 42.74
N PRO A 597 33.30 -26.38 43.43
CA PRO A 597 33.82 -25.18 42.82
C PRO A 597 35.21 -25.39 42.24
N GLN A 598 35.42 -25.02 40.99
CA GLN A 598 36.72 -24.92 40.37
C GLN A 598 37.45 -23.62 40.77
N PRO A 599 38.80 -23.65 40.92
CA PRO A 599 39.54 -22.53 41.42
C PRO A 599 39.74 -21.42 40.36
N MET A 600 39.61 -20.20 40.81
CA MET A 600 39.93 -18.96 40.04
C MET A 600 41.40 -18.93 39.64
N VAL A 601 41.67 -18.82 38.36
CA VAL A 601 42.99 -18.45 37.82
C VAL A 601 43.06 -16.91 37.76
N GLY A 602 44.05 -16.37 38.47
CA GLY A 602 44.31 -14.93 38.62
C GLY A 602 44.75 -14.28 37.31
N LEU A 603 44.21 -13.11 37.08
CA LEU A 603 44.74 -12.12 36.10
C LEU A 603 45.88 -11.35 36.78
N ALA A 604 47.05 -11.39 36.20
CA ALA A 604 48.14 -10.49 36.47
C ALA A 604 48.01 -9.25 35.53
N PRO A 605 48.37 -8.04 35.98
CA PRO A 605 48.34 -6.85 35.17
C PRO A 605 49.68 -6.71 34.44
N ASP A 606 49.64 -6.19 33.19
CA ASP A 606 50.65 -5.29 32.66
C ASP A 606 50.43 -5.04 31.14
N GLY A 607 50.53 -3.73 30.80
CA GLY A 607 50.81 -3.22 29.45
C GLY A 607 49.67 -2.38 28.84
#